data_3f70679eab10e8992ac26a25a8dd352c
#
_entry.id   3f70679eab10e8992ac26a25a8dd352c
#
_cell.length_a   1.000
_cell.length_b   1.000
_cell.length_c   1.000
_cell.angle_alpha   90.00
_cell.angle_beta   90.00
_cell.angle_gamma   90.00
#
_symmetry.space_group_name_H-M   'P 1'
#
loop_
_entity.id
_entity.type
_entity.pdbx_description
1 polymer ?
#
loop_
_entity_poly.entity_id
_entity_poly.type
_entity_poly.pdbx_seq_one_letter_code
_entity_poly.pdbx_strand_id
1 'polypeptide(L)'
;MPDQKSGCQARGILFGFKLLSINISPKKFLVTGGAGFIGSHLSEALVSAGHDLVILDDFNDYYDPAVKENNLASLRGEVEIVRGDISDDAVVVDTFTRHRFDGVFHLAARAGVRPSIANPRLYFNTNMDGTLNLLEACRHHGVKFFVFASSSSVYGVNTKVPFSETDLIARTISPYAATKLAGEQMCSNYAHLFGLRCMCLRFFTVYGPRQRPDLAISKFTSALLAGRTIDRYGDGSTARDYTYVDDIVRGILAAADYTEKSSFEIFNLGGAATTTLNELIGMVEKAVGHSAEIRQLPDQPGDVPRTYADVTKAERLLGYHPQTAIREGITKYVDWQRSSQVV
;
A
#
# COMPACT_ATOMS: atom_id res chain seq x y z
N MET A 1 -19.69 46.68 -22.45
CA MET A 1 -20.26 45.90 -21.32
C MET A 1 -19.53 44.59 -21.27
N PRO A 2 -18.80 44.28 -20.19
CA PRO A 2 -17.94 43.09 -20.13
C PRO A 2 -18.67 41.88 -19.58
N ASP A 3 -18.32 40.73 -20.15
CA ASP A 3 -18.72 39.37 -19.79
C ASP A 3 -18.35 39.01 -18.33
N GLN A 4 -19.31 38.53 -17.59
CA GLN A 4 -19.11 37.85 -16.33
C GLN A 4 -18.96 36.35 -16.59
N LYS A 5 -17.72 35.85 -16.51
CA LYS A 5 -17.44 34.43 -16.31
C LYS A 5 -17.50 34.11 -14.83
N SER A 6 -18.61 33.47 -14.42
CA SER A 6 -18.74 32.89 -13.08
C SER A 6 -17.84 31.65 -12.95
N GLY A 7 -16.75 31.80 -12.22
CA GLY A 7 -15.92 30.66 -11.83
C GLY A 7 -16.60 29.86 -10.72
N CYS A 8 -16.88 28.61 -10.99
CA CYS A 8 -17.29 27.62 -10.02
C CYS A 8 -16.05 27.21 -9.19
N GLN A 9 -15.92 27.74 -7.98
CA GLN A 9 -14.90 27.29 -7.04
C GLN A 9 -15.39 26.01 -6.35
N ALA A 10 -14.92 24.87 -6.83
CA ALA A 10 -14.99 23.62 -6.08
C ALA A 10 -14.00 23.72 -4.91
N ARG A 11 -14.51 23.79 -3.67
CA ARG A 11 -13.71 23.71 -2.44
C ARG A 11 -13.29 22.26 -2.24
N GLY A 12 -12.15 21.86 -2.82
CA GLY A 12 -11.43 20.66 -2.44
C GLY A 12 -10.83 20.84 -1.05
N ILE A 13 -11.01 19.86 -0.18
CA ILE A 13 -10.31 19.78 1.11
C ILE A 13 -8.85 19.51 0.79
N LEU A 14 -8.03 20.58 0.83
CA LEU A 14 -6.58 20.50 0.66
C LEU A 14 -5.96 19.81 1.88
N PHE A 15 -5.59 18.55 1.74
CA PHE A 15 -4.58 17.95 2.57
C PHE A 15 -3.25 18.66 2.28
N GLY A 16 -2.66 19.26 3.32
CA GLY A 16 -1.50 20.13 3.19
C GLY A 16 -0.21 19.43 2.75
N PHE A 17 -0.10 19.05 1.50
CA PHE A 17 1.16 18.68 0.88
C PHE A 17 1.91 19.96 0.50
N LYS A 18 2.90 20.35 1.31
CA LYS A 18 3.92 21.28 0.86
C LYS A 18 4.91 20.47 0.01
N LEU A 19 4.53 20.19 -1.24
CA LEU A 19 5.44 19.64 -2.25
C LEU A 19 6.59 20.63 -2.42
N LEU A 20 7.81 20.18 -2.17
CA LEU A 20 9.01 20.83 -2.67
C LEU A 20 8.82 20.96 -4.17
N SER A 21 8.75 22.19 -4.68
CA SER A 21 8.62 22.51 -6.09
C SER A 21 9.91 22.12 -6.80
N ILE A 22 10.01 20.84 -7.16
CA ILE A 22 11.00 20.38 -8.12
C ILE A 22 10.34 20.58 -9.49
N ASN A 23 10.94 21.40 -10.30
CA ASN A 23 10.55 21.63 -11.71
C ASN A 23 10.85 20.35 -12.50
N ILE A 24 10.02 19.32 -12.34
CA ILE A 24 10.14 18.06 -13.07
C ILE A 24 9.13 18.14 -14.23
N SER A 25 9.61 17.94 -15.46
CA SER A 25 8.72 17.75 -16.61
C SER A 25 7.70 16.65 -16.30
N PRO A 26 6.42 16.83 -16.71
CA PRO A 26 5.42 15.78 -16.53
C PRO A 26 5.95 14.43 -17.01
N LYS A 27 5.83 13.40 -16.18
CA LYS A 27 6.20 12.01 -16.49
C LYS A 27 4.94 11.19 -16.57
N LYS A 28 4.97 10.09 -17.30
CA LYS A 28 3.86 9.15 -17.39
C LYS A 28 4.16 7.88 -16.61
N PHE A 29 3.28 7.53 -15.67
CA PHE A 29 3.46 6.37 -14.81
C PHE A 29 2.33 5.36 -14.95
N LEU A 30 2.66 4.08 -14.74
CA LEU A 30 1.68 3.04 -14.51
C LEU A 30 1.60 2.77 -13.00
N VAL A 31 0.38 2.79 -12.44
CA VAL A 31 0.11 2.32 -11.08
C VAL A 31 -0.77 1.08 -11.18
N THR A 32 -0.21 -0.10 -10.89
CA THR A 32 -1.02 -1.31 -10.79
C THR A 32 -1.60 -1.43 -9.39
N GLY A 33 -2.84 -1.89 -9.27
CA GLY A 33 -3.57 -1.88 -7.99
C GLY A 33 -3.94 -0.46 -7.54
N GLY A 34 -4.05 0.47 -8.48
CA GLY A 34 -4.32 1.89 -8.21
C GLY A 34 -5.71 2.17 -7.65
N ALA A 35 -6.68 1.27 -7.82
CA ALA A 35 -8.01 1.38 -7.20
C ALA A 35 -8.03 0.86 -5.76
N GLY A 36 -6.96 0.21 -5.30
CA GLY A 36 -6.81 -0.29 -3.94
C GLY A 36 -6.54 0.83 -2.92
N PHE A 37 -6.39 0.42 -1.66
CA PHE A 37 -6.13 1.32 -0.53
C PHE A 37 -4.92 2.23 -0.75
N ILE A 38 -3.71 1.66 -0.78
CA ILE A 38 -2.47 2.44 -0.91
C ILE A 38 -2.36 3.05 -2.31
N GLY A 39 -2.77 2.28 -3.34
CA GLY A 39 -2.69 2.69 -4.74
C GLY A 39 -3.49 3.96 -5.04
N SER A 40 -4.69 4.12 -4.47
CA SER A 40 -5.51 5.32 -4.70
C SER A 40 -4.90 6.58 -4.08
N HIS A 41 -4.30 6.48 -2.89
CA HIS A 41 -3.57 7.59 -2.27
C HIS A 41 -2.32 7.97 -3.06
N LEU A 42 -1.55 6.96 -3.53
CA LEU A 42 -0.39 7.20 -4.39
C LEU A 42 -0.80 7.86 -5.71
N SER A 43 -1.88 7.40 -6.33
CA SER A 43 -2.40 7.95 -7.59
C SER A 43 -2.80 9.42 -7.43
N GLU A 44 -3.50 9.78 -6.35
CA GLU A 44 -3.82 11.18 -6.04
C GLU A 44 -2.55 12.04 -5.85
N ALA A 45 -1.55 11.52 -5.15
CA ALA A 45 -0.30 12.22 -4.93
C ALA A 45 0.46 12.49 -6.24
N LEU A 46 0.51 11.48 -7.15
CA LEU A 46 1.16 11.61 -8.46
C LEU A 46 0.46 12.61 -9.38
N VAL A 47 -0.88 12.55 -9.45
CA VAL A 47 -1.69 13.52 -10.23
C VAL A 47 -1.53 14.92 -9.67
N SER A 48 -1.58 15.07 -8.34
CA SER A 48 -1.37 16.36 -7.67
C SER A 48 0.03 16.94 -7.90
N ALA A 49 1.02 16.08 -8.18
CA ALA A 49 2.36 16.48 -8.57
C ALA A 49 2.50 16.83 -10.07
N GLY A 50 1.41 16.72 -10.85
CA GLY A 50 1.37 17.07 -12.26
C GLY A 50 1.87 15.98 -13.21
N HIS A 51 1.82 14.71 -12.78
CA HIS A 51 2.19 13.58 -13.61
C HIS A 51 0.98 12.95 -14.31
N ASP A 52 1.20 12.44 -15.52
CA ASP A 52 0.22 11.62 -16.25
C ASP A 52 0.19 10.21 -15.66
N LEU A 53 -1.00 9.64 -15.53
CA LEU A 53 -1.19 8.36 -14.88
C LEU A 53 -2.11 7.42 -15.66
N VAL A 54 -1.70 6.16 -15.73
CA VAL A 54 -2.57 5.04 -16.09
C VAL A 54 -2.67 4.12 -14.88
N ILE A 55 -3.89 3.75 -14.52
CA ILE A 55 -4.19 2.80 -13.44
C ILE A 55 -4.57 1.46 -14.08
N LEU A 56 -3.91 0.36 -13.67
CA LEU A 56 -4.31 -1.01 -14.01
C LEU A 56 -4.78 -1.72 -12.75
N ASP A 57 -6.07 -2.10 -12.70
CA ASP A 57 -6.68 -2.82 -11.57
C ASP A 57 -7.72 -3.80 -12.08
N ASP A 58 -7.80 -4.99 -11.48
CA ASP A 58 -8.77 -6.03 -11.85
C ASP A 58 -10.15 -5.81 -11.21
N PHE A 59 -10.28 -4.88 -10.28
CA PHE A 59 -11.50 -4.61 -9.51
C PHE A 59 -12.13 -5.90 -8.93
N ASN A 60 -11.27 -6.86 -8.53
CA ASN A 60 -11.72 -8.14 -8.00
C ASN A 60 -12.64 -8.00 -6.79
N ASP A 61 -13.40 -9.07 -6.53
CA ASP A 61 -14.43 -9.18 -5.50
C ASP A 61 -13.91 -9.65 -4.13
N TYR A 62 -12.60 -9.54 -3.86
CA TYR A 62 -12.05 -9.84 -2.54
C TYR A 62 -12.73 -9.03 -1.43
N TYR A 63 -13.12 -7.83 -1.73
CA TYR A 63 -14.10 -7.00 -1.03
C TYR A 63 -14.94 -6.25 -2.07
N ASP A 64 -16.05 -5.64 -1.64
CA ASP A 64 -16.99 -4.99 -2.55
C ASP A 64 -16.28 -4.07 -3.56
N PRO A 65 -16.36 -4.34 -4.87
CA PRO A 65 -15.74 -3.52 -5.90
C PRO A 65 -16.19 -2.05 -5.90
N ALA A 66 -17.36 -1.75 -5.38
CA ALA A 66 -17.83 -0.37 -5.23
C ALA A 66 -16.89 0.47 -4.34
N VAL A 67 -16.22 -0.15 -3.36
CA VAL A 67 -15.20 0.54 -2.55
C VAL A 67 -14.03 0.99 -3.41
N LYS A 68 -13.57 0.16 -4.35
CA LYS A 68 -12.49 0.50 -5.29
C LYS A 68 -12.92 1.61 -6.25
N GLU A 69 -14.16 1.58 -6.75
CA GLU A 69 -14.71 2.65 -7.59
C GLU A 69 -14.74 3.99 -6.84
N ASN A 70 -15.17 3.97 -5.58
CA ASN A 70 -15.23 5.15 -4.73
C ASN A 70 -13.82 5.68 -4.39
N ASN A 71 -12.82 4.80 -4.25
CA ASN A 71 -11.43 5.21 -4.02
C ASN A 71 -10.87 6.07 -5.17
N LEU A 72 -11.38 5.91 -6.38
CA LEU A 72 -10.96 6.67 -7.57
C LEU A 72 -11.88 7.85 -7.89
N ALA A 73 -12.87 8.14 -7.07
CA ALA A 73 -13.88 9.17 -7.38
C ALA A 73 -13.26 10.55 -7.63
N SER A 74 -12.21 10.92 -6.89
CA SER A 74 -11.46 12.18 -7.06
C SER A 74 -10.64 12.25 -8.34
N LEU A 75 -10.29 11.09 -8.93
CA LEU A 75 -9.44 10.98 -10.12
C LEU A 75 -10.24 10.78 -11.42
N ARG A 76 -11.57 10.77 -11.35
CA ARG A 76 -12.42 10.56 -12.54
C ARG A 76 -12.21 11.65 -13.57
N GLY A 77 -11.85 11.25 -14.79
CA GLY A 77 -11.57 12.15 -15.91
C GLY A 77 -10.14 12.72 -15.92
N GLU A 78 -9.34 12.49 -14.87
CA GLU A 78 -7.95 12.93 -14.79
C GLU A 78 -6.96 11.84 -15.16
N VAL A 79 -7.36 10.55 -15.01
CA VAL A 79 -6.51 9.39 -15.26
C VAL A 79 -7.22 8.38 -16.18
N GLU A 80 -6.44 7.61 -16.93
CA GLU A 80 -6.96 6.44 -17.65
C GLU A 80 -6.98 5.23 -16.71
N ILE A 81 -8.11 4.52 -16.70
CA ILE A 81 -8.30 3.31 -15.91
C ILE A 81 -8.41 2.12 -16.86
N VAL A 82 -7.42 1.22 -16.81
CA VAL A 82 -7.44 -0.08 -17.50
C VAL A 82 -7.96 -1.12 -16.53
N ARG A 83 -9.10 -1.75 -16.88
CA ARG A 83 -9.66 -2.85 -16.10
C ARG A 83 -9.08 -4.17 -16.59
N GLY A 84 -8.25 -4.80 -15.78
CA GLY A 84 -7.62 -6.06 -16.16
C GLY A 84 -6.75 -6.67 -15.06
N ASP A 85 -6.51 -7.97 -15.18
CA ASP A 85 -5.64 -8.71 -14.28
C ASP A 85 -4.20 -8.68 -14.82
N ILE A 86 -3.23 -8.36 -13.98
CA ILE A 86 -1.81 -8.38 -14.32
C ILE A 86 -1.28 -9.78 -14.67
N SER A 87 -1.97 -10.84 -14.25
CA SER A 87 -1.64 -12.21 -14.62
C SER A 87 -2.07 -12.57 -16.07
N ASP A 88 -2.89 -11.73 -16.70
CA ASP A 88 -3.21 -11.82 -18.12
C ASP A 88 -2.16 -11.05 -18.93
N ASP A 89 -1.24 -11.78 -19.55
CA ASP A 89 -0.16 -11.22 -20.36
C ASP A 89 -0.69 -10.32 -21.50
N ALA A 90 -1.82 -10.65 -22.12
CA ALA A 90 -2.40 -9.88 -23.21
C ALA A 90 -2.83 -8.47 -22.73
N VAL A 91 -3.38 -8.37 -21.53
CA VAL A 91 -3.76 -7.08 -20.91
C VAL A 91 -2.53 -6.23 -20.64
N VAL A 92 -1.46 -6.83 -20.11
CA VAL A 92 -0.21 -6.13 -19.83
C VAL A 92 0.45 -5.66 -21.12
N VAL A 93 0.59 -6.52 -22.11
CA VAL A 93 1.17 -6.19 -23.44
C VAL A 93 0.39 -5.08 -24.13
N ASP A 94 -0.95 -5.13 -24.16
CA ASP A 94 -1.79 -4.09 -24.73
C ASP A 94 -1.60 -2.74 -24.02
N THR A 95 -1.55 -2.76 -22.69
CA THR A 95 -1.34 -1.55 -21.87
C THR A 95 0.00 -0.88 -22.20
N PHE A 96 1.09 -1.66 -22.28
CA PHE A 96 2.41 -1.10 -22.59
C PHE A 96 2.59 -0.74 -24.08
N THR A 97 1.84 -1.35 -24.97
CA THR A 97 1.84 -1.00 -26.40
C THR A 97 1.16 0.36 -26.64
N ARG A 98 0.07 0.64 -25.93
CA ARG A 98 -0.66 1.91 -26.03
C ARG A 98 0.03 3.07 -25.33
N HIS A 99 0.87 2.79 -24.34
CA HIS A 99 1.47 3.83 -23.50
C HIS A 99 2.99 3.66 -23.38
N ARG A 100 3.69 4.78 -23.30
CA ARG A 100 5.12 4.82 -22.92
C ARG A 100 5.21 5.31 -21.49
N PHE A 101 5.67 4.44 -20.59
CA PHE A 101 5.83 4.76 -19.19
C PHE A 101 7.28 5.12 -18.83
N ASP A 102 7.46 6.16 -18.03
CA ASP A 102 8.75 6.51 -17.43
C ASP A 102 9.08 5.60 -16.25
N GLY A 103 8.07 5.10 -15.54
CA GLY A 103 8.20 4.22 -14.39
C GLY A 103 6.91 3.48 -14.06
N VAL A 104 7.05 2.42 -13.28
CA VAL A 104 5.94 1.59 -12.81
C VAL A 104 5.93 1.53 -11.29
N PHE A 105 4.78 1.78 -10.68
CA PHE A 105 4.48 1.53 -9.28
C PHE A 105 3.61 0.29 -9.18
N HIS A 106 4.20 -0.82 -8.77
CA HIS A 106 3.52 -2.11 -8.73
C HIS A 106 2.99 -2.42 -7.33
N LEU A 107 1.70 -2.09 -7.11
CA LEU A 107 0.98 -2.34 -5.87
C LEU A 107 -0.09 -3.43 -6.01
N ALA A 108 -0.45 -3.83 -7.24
CA ALA A 108 -1.39 -4.92 -7.47
C ALA A 108 -0.86 -6.22 -6.85
N ALA A 109 -1.67 -6.87 -6.05
CA ALA A 109 -1.38 -8.18 -5.46
C ALA A 109 -2.63 -8.78 -4.81
N ARG A 110 -2.68 -10.10 -4.72
CA ARG A 110 -3.50 -10.74 -3.70
C ARG A 110 -2.77 -10.60 -2.37
N ALA A 111 -3.38 -9.90 -1.40
CA ALA A 111 -2.77 -9.57 -0.12
C ALA A 111 -3.44 -10.32 1.03
N GLY A 112 -2.66 -10.59 2.09
CA GLY A 112 -3.14 -11.25 3.30
C GLY A 112 -2.56 -12.65 3.51
N VAL A 113 -2.03 -12.87 4.71
CA VAL A 113 -1.41 -14.15 5.11
C VAL A 113 -2.45 -15.27 5.11
N ARG A 114 -3.55 -15.08 5.84
CA ARG A 114 -4.57 -16.12 6.04
C ARG A 114 -5.28 -16.54 4.75
N PRO A 115 -5.78 -15.64 3.90
CA PRO A 115 -6.38 -16.02 2.63
C PRO A 115 -5.41 -16.75 1.70
N SER A 116 -4.10 -16.46 1.78
CA SER A 116 -3.09 -17.16 0.97
C SER A 116 -2.95 -18.64 1.34
N ILE A 117 -3.20 -19.00 2.61
CA ILE A 117 -3.18 -20.39 3.07
C ILE A 117 -4.38 -21.16 2.46
N ALA A 118 -5.52 -20.49 2.39
CA ALA A 118 -6.74 -21.09 1.84
C ALA A 118 -6.71 -21.26 0.31
N ASN A 119 -6.09 -20.31 -0.41
CA ASN A 119 -6.01 -20.35 -1.87
C ASN A 119 -4.60 -19.97 -2.40
N PRO A 120 -3.58 -20.79 -2.16
CA PRO A 120 -2.21 -20.46 -2.53
C PRO A 120 -2.01 -20.24 -4.04
N ARG A 121 -2.69 -21.02 -4.88
CA ARG A 121 -2.55 -20.91 -6.35
C ARG A 121 -2.91 -19.51 -6.86
N LEU A 122 -3.99 -18.92 -6.36
CA LEU A 122 -4.38 -17.56 -6.73
C LEU A 122 -3.28 -16.53 -6.40
N TYR A 123 -2.61 -16.71 -5.25
CA TYR A 123 -1.50 -15.84 -4.85
C TYR A 123 -0.27 -16.01 -5.74
N PHE A 124 0.08 -17.23 -6.11
CA PHE A 124 1.19 -17.46 -7.02
C PHE A 124 0.90 -16.87 -8.39
N ASN A 125 -0.25 -17.14 -8.98
CA ASN A 125 -0.61 -16.61 -10.30
C ASN A 125 -0.57 -15.06 -10.30
N THR A 126 -1.30 -14.40 -9.40
CA THR A 126 -1.35 -12.94 -9.43
C THR A 126 0.00 -12.32 -9.02
N ASN A 127 0.61 -12.80 -7.91
CA ASN A 127 1.75 -12.10 -7.34
C ASN A 127 3.09 -12.46 -8.01
N MET A 128 3.21 -13.66 -8.62
CA MET A 128 4.44 -14.06 -9.30
C MET A 128 4.30 -13.91 -10.81
N ASP A 129 3.33 -14.57 -11.44
CA ASP A 129 3.17 -14.50 -12.89
C ASP A 129 2.85 -13.06 -13.31
N GLY A 130 1.93 -12.38 -12.58
CA GLY A 130 1.61 -10.97 -12.83
C GLY A 130 2.80 -10.03 -12.65
N THR A 131 3.65 -10.25 -11.62
CA THR A 131 4.88 -9.46 -11.44
C THR A 131 5.87 -9.72 -12.59
N LEU A 132 6.00 -10.98 -13.03
CA LEU A 132 6.87 -11.35 -14.16
C LEU A 132 6.41 -10.67 -15.44
N ASN A 133 5.11 -10.71 -15.77
CA ASN A 133 4.55 -10.04 -16.94
C ASN A 133 4.89 -8.55 -16.98
N LEU A 134 4.76 -7.87 -15.84
CA LEU A 134 5.10 -6.44 -15.73
C LEU A 134 6.60 -6.17 -15.88
N LEU A 135 7.46 -7.00 -15.30
CA LEU A 135 8.91 -6.86 -15.42
C LEU A 135 9.37 -7.09 -16.88
N GLU A 136 8.83 -8.09 -17.56
CA GLU A 136 9.10 -8.33 -18.99
C GLU A 136 8.61 -7.17 -19.85
N ALA A 137 7.41 -6.67 -19.60
CA ALA A 137 6.89 -5.49 -20.30
C ALA A 137 7.78 -4.26 -20.06
N CYS A 138 8.22 -4.01 -18.82
CA CYS A 138 9.16 -2.93 -18.52
C CYS A 138 10.47 -3.07 -19.31
N ARG A 139 11.04 -4.27 -19.36
CA ARG A 139 12.27 -4.57 -20.12
C ARG A 139 12.09 -4.30 -21.61
N HIS A 140 11.00 -4.79 -22.20
CA HIS A 140 10.76 -4.67 -23.65
C HIS A 140 10.41 -3.26 -24.09
N HIS A 141 9.77 -2.46 -23.23
CA HIS A 141 9.36 -1.10 -23.53
C HIS A 141 10.30 -0.02 -22.98
N GLY A 142 11.46 -0.40 -22.39
CA GLY A 142 12.49 0.55 -21.95
C GLY A 142 12.07 1.44 -20.79
N VAL A 143 11.23 0.92 -19.88
CA VAL A 143 10.83 1.61 -18.65
C VAL A 143 12.04 1.84 -17.76
N LYS A 144 12.15 3.02 -17.16
CA LYS A 144 13.35 3.43 -16.41
C LYS A 144 13.45 2.83 -15.04
N PHE A 145 12.31 2.66 -14.34
CA PHE A 145 12.29 2.13 -12.98
C PHE A 145 11.00 1.36 -12.65
N PHE A 146 11.12 0.52 -11.64
CA PHE A 146 10.05 -0.32 -11.10
C PHE A 146 10.06 -0.27 -9.57
N VAL A 147 8.99 0.24 -8.95
CA VAL A 147 8.82 0.26 -7.50
C VAL A 147 7.87 -0.87 -7.12
N PHE A 148 8.36 -1.85 -6.36
CA PHE A 148 7.65 -3.05 -5.98
C PHE A 148 7.14 -3.00 -4.53
N ALA A 149 5.83 -3.14 -4.34
CA ALA A 149 5.24 -3.29 -3.02
C ALA A 149 5.50 -4.70 -2.46
N SER A 150 6.55 -4.83 -1.66
CA SER A 150 6.83 -6.00 -0.84
C SER A 150 6.08 -5.93 0.50
N SER A 151 6.47 -6.72 1.49
CA SER A 151 5.77 -6.84 2.77
C SER A 151 6.71 -7.24 3.89
N SER A 152 6.47 -6.75 5.10
CA SER A 152 7.14 -7.23 6.32
C SER A 152 6.88 -8.72 6.60
N SER A 153 5.87 -9.33 5.98
CA SER A 153 5.61 -10.78 6.07
C SER A 153 6.77 -11.63 5.57
N VAL A 154 7.66 -11.08 4.73
CA VAL A 154 8.86 -11.81 4.24
C VAL A 154 9.80 -12.20 5.37
N TYR A 155 9.83 -11.46 6.48
CA TYR A 155 10.67 -11.78 7.63
C TYR A 155 10.32 -13.10 8.32
N GLY A 156 9.08 -13.58 8.16
CA GLY A 156 8.67 -14.93 8.52
C GLY A 156 8.93 -15.27 9.99
N VAL A 157 9.82 -16.23 10.23
CA VAL A 157 10.20 -16.73 11.57
C VAL A 157 11.30 -15.91 12.24
N ASN A 158 11.71 -14.77 11.71
CA ASN A 158 12.72 -13.94 12.35
C ASN A 158 12.26 -13.51 13.75
N THR A 159 13.07 -13.78 14.76
CA THR A 159 12.80 -13.42 16.16
C THR A 159 13.50 -12.13 16.59
N LYS A 160 14.50 -11.68 15.82
CA LYS A 160 15.20 -10.42 16.07
C LYS A 160 14.25 -9.26 15.75
N VAL A 161 14.13 -8.31 16.65
CA VAL A 161 13.40 -7.04 16.44
C VAL A 161 14.29 -5.87 16.90
N PRO A 162 14.27 -4.74 16.20
CA PRO A 162 13.51 -4.47 14.96
C PRO A 162 14.03 -5.29 13.77
N PHE A 163 13.14 -5.56 12.78
CA PHE A 163 13.49 -6.23 11.53
C PHE A 163 14.29 -5.30 10.63
N SER A 164 15.45 -5.76 10.16
CA SER A 164 16.33 -5.01 9.26
C SER A 164 16.38 -5.64 7.87
N GLU A 165 16.60 -4.86 6.83
CA GLU A 165 16.73 -5.34 5.45
C GLU A 165 17.93 -6.27 5.28
N THR A 166 18.93 -6.20 6.19
CA THR A 166 20.11 -7.07 6.22
C THR A 166 19.89 -8.38 6.96
N ASP A 167 18.73 -8.58 7.60
CA ASP A 167 18.44 -9.83 8.28
C ASP A 167 18.30 -10.98 7.29
N LEU A 168 18.91 -12.12 7.62
CA LEU A 168 18.76 -13.33 6.82
C LEU A 168 17.31 -13.84 6.89
N ILE A 169 16.64 -13.89 5.75
CA ILE A 169 15.31 -14.47 5.64
C ILE A 169 15.46 -15.98 5.45
N ALA A 170 15.44 -16.71 6.56
CA ALA A 170 15.61 -18.17 6.54
C ALA A 170 14.36 -18.90 6.04
N ARG A 171 13.17 -18.45 6.45
CA ARG A 171 11.90 -19.12 6.12
C ARG A 171 10.71 -18.17 6.23
N THR A 172 9.93 -18.07 5.17
CA THR A 172 8.60 -17.46 5.18
C THR A 172 7.58 -18.43 5.80
N ILE A 173 6.46 -17.90 6.33
CA ILE A 173 5.43 -18.71 7.01
C ILE A 173 4.06 -18.68 6.31
N SER A 174 4.02 -18.14 5.09
CA SER A 174 2.79 -18.14 4.30
C SER A 174 3.09 -18.08 2.79
N PRO A 175 2.17 -18.61 1.94
CA PRO A 175 2.27 -18.43 0.49
C PRO A 175 2.38 -16.97 0.07
N TYR A 176 1.62 -16.06 0.70
CA TYR A 176 1.74 -14.62 0.46
C TYR A 176 3.17 -14.10 0.68
N ALA A 177 3.77 -14.42 1.83
CA ALA A 177 5.13 -14.00 2.12
C ALA A 177 6.14 -14.59 1.13
N ALA A 178 5.96 -15.86 0.73
CA ALA A 178 6.82 -16.50 -0.27
C ALA A 178 6.74 -15.79 -1.62
N THR A 179 5.53 -15.40 -2.08
CA THR A 179 5.38 -14.67 -3.35
C THR A 179 5.99 -13.27 -3.29
N LYS A 180 5.91 -12.57 -2.15
CA LYS A 180 6.54 -11.26 -1.99
C LYS A 180 8.07 -11.35 -1.99
N LEU A 181 8.64 -12.34 -1.29
CA LEU A 181 10.08 -12.60 -1.32
C LEU A 181 10.56 -12.99 -2.72
N ALA A 182 9.82 -13.83 -3.45
CA ALA A 182 10.14 -14.17 -4.83
C ALA A 182 10.10 -12.93 -5.74
N GLY A 183 9.13 -12.02 -5.55
CA GLY A 183 9.07 -10.73 -6.26
C GLY A 183 10.31 -9.85 -6.03
N GLU A 184 10.83 -9.77 -4.79
CA GLU A 184 12.09 -9.08 -4.51
C GLU A 184 13.26 -9.68 -5.29
N GLN A 185 13.34 -11.01 -5.37
CA GLN A 185 14.40 -11.71 -6.13
C GLN A 185 14.25 -11.47 -7.62
N MET A 186 13.03 -11.51 -8.18
CA MET A 186 12.80 -11.16 -9.58
C MET A 186 13.24 -9.73 -9.88
N CYS A 187 12.86 -8.76 -9.06
CA CYS A 187 13.31 -7.36 -9.19
C CYS A 187 14.85 -7.24 -9.18
N SER A 188 15.52 -7.95 -8.27
CA SER A 188 16.99 -8.01 -8.21
C SER A 188 17.61 -8.55 -9.50
N ASN A 189 17.03 -9.64 -10.05
CA ASN A 189 17.50 -10.24 -11.30
C ASN A 189 17.33 -9.27 -12.48
N TYR A 190 16.18 -8.60 -12.60
CA TYR A 190 15.93 -7.64 -13.68
C TYR A 190 16.82 -6.39 -13.57
N ALA A 191 17.11 -5.96 -12.36
CA ALA A 191 18.08 -4.87 -12.14
C ALA A 191 19.48 -5.26 -12.60
N HIS A 192 19.94 -6.48 -12.23
CA HIS A 192 21.28 -6.97 -12.56
C HIS A 192 21.44 -7.30 -14.05
N LEU A 193 20.48 -8.01 -14.65
CA LEU A 193 20.61 -8.55 -16.01
C LEU A 193 20.23 -7.53 -17.08
N PHE A 194 19.26 -6.66 -16.80
CA PHE A 194 18.66 -5.80 -17.82
C PHE A 194 18.75 -4.30 -17.50
N GLY A 195 19.31 -3.95 -16.33
CA GLY A 195 19.48 -2.54 -15.94
C GLY A 195 18.16 -1.83 -15.57
N LEU A 196 17.06 -2.56 -15.35
CA LEU A 196 15.82 -1.99 -14.84
C LEU A 196 16.02 -1.60 -13.37
N ARG A 197 15.93 -0.32 -13.06
CA ARG A 197 16.13 0.15 -11.68
C ARG A 197 14.95 -0.23 -10.79
N CYS A 198 15.17 -1.07 -9.78
CA CYS A 198 14.11 -1.65 -8.95
C CYS A 198 14.25 -1.27 -7.48
N MET A 199 13.17 -0.75 -6.88
CA MET A 199 13.08 -0.49 -5.44
C MET A 199 12.00 -1.38 -4.83
N CYS A 200 12.37 -2.26 -3.89
CA CYS A 200 11.45 -3.14 -3.19
C CYS A 200 11.12 -2.58 -1.82
N LEU A 201 9.84 -2.36 -1.53
CA LEU A 201 9.38 -1.68 -0.33
C LEU A 201 8.65 -2.66 0.58
N ARG A 202 9.25 -3.04 1.71
CA ARG A 202 8.65 -3.90 2.73
C ARG A 202 7.72 -3.07 3.60
N PHE A 203 6.45 -3.01 3.22
CA PHE A 203 5.43 -2.33 4.01
C PHE A 203 5.16 -3.09 5.31
N PHE A 204 5.12 -2.37 6.42
CA PHE A 204 4.58 -2.85 7.67
C PHE A 204 3.06 -2.66 7.69
N THR A 205 2.42 -2.62 8.85
CA THR A 205 0.95 -2.59 8.87
C THR A 205 0.42 -1.21 8.51
N VAL A 206 0.09 -1.02 7.24
CA VAL A 206 -0.45 0.27 6.74
C VAL A 206 -1.90 0.43 7.16
N TYR A 207 -2.26 1.64 7.61
CA TYR A 207 -3.63 2.00 8.00
C TYR A 207 -3.97 3.44 7.58
N GLY A 208 -5.26 3.77 7.54
CA GLY A 208 -5.76 5.10 7.18
C GLY A 208 -7.05 5.05 6.38
N PRO A 209 -7.59 6.20 5.92
CA PRO A 209 -8.75 6.27 5.04
C PRO A 209 -8.65 5.31 3.85
N ARG A 210 -9.79 4.78 3.37
CA ARG A 210 -9.87 3.78 2.29
C ARG A 210 -9.22 2.43 2.60
N GLN A 211 -8.76 2.20 3.82
CA GLN A 211 -8.19 0.92 4.20
C GLN A 211 -9.23 -0.19 4.01
N ARG A 212 -8.73 -1.38 3.63
CA ARG A 212 -9.58 -2.55 3.36
C ARG A 212 -10.44 -2.94 4.57
N PRO A 213 -11.68 -3.40 4.33
CA PRO A 213 -12.63 -3.73 5.40
C PRO A 213 -12.22 -4.95 6.25
N ASP A 214 -11.32 -5.82 5.75
CA ASP A 214 -10.81 -7.00 6.43
C ASP A 214 -9.73 -6.71 7.49
N LEU A 215 -9.19 -5.49 7.54
CA LEU A 215 -8.13 -5.10 8.48
C LEU A 215 -8.68 -4.72 9.86
N ALA A 216 -7.87 -4.89 10.91
CA ALA A 216 -8.28 -4.76 12.31
C ALA A 216 -8.93 -3.40 12.63
N ILE A 217 -8.29 -2.28 12.26
CA ILE A 217 -8.81 -0.94 12.54
C ILE A 217 -10.18 -0.74 11.88
N SER A 218 -10.34 -1.20 10.62
CA SER A 218 -11.62 -1.14 9.93
C SER A 218 -12.70 -1.95 10.62
N LYS A 219 -12.41 -3.21 10.96
CA LYS A 219 -13.34 -4.10 11.66
C LYS A 219 -13.77 -3.53 13.01
N PHE A 220 -12.82 -3.05 13.80
CA PHE A 220 -13.11 -2.52 15.14
C PHE A 220 -13.92 -1.23 15.06
N THR A 221 -13.54 -0.31 14.18
CA THR A 221 -14.28 0.94 13.98
C THR A 221 -15.71 0.67 13.51
N SER A 222 -15.88 -0.20 12.51
CA SER A 222 -17.21 -0.56 11.98
C SER A 222 -18.08 -1.26 13.05
N ALA A 223 -17.47 -2.13 13.87
CA ALA A 223 -18.18 -2.80 14.95
C ALA A 223 -18.66 -1.81 16.02
N LEU A 224 -17.76 -0.93 16.48
CA LEU A 224 -18.07 0.08 17.49
C LEU A 224 -19.12 1.10 17.01
N LEU A 225 -18.99 1.62 15.79
CA LEU A 225 -19.99 2.53 15.22
C LEU A 225 -21.37 1.89 15.08
N ALA A 226 -21.42 0.57 14.90
CA ALA A 226 -22.68 -0.20 14.81
C ALA A 226 -23.14 -0.79 16.15
N GLY A 227 -22.48 -0.47 17.27
CA GLY A 227 -22.81 -1.01 18.59
C GLY A 227 -22.63 -2.54 18.71
N ARG A 228 -21.70 -3.13 17.94
CA ARG A 228 -21.44 -4.57 17.89
C ARG A 228 -20.19 -4.94 18.69
N THR A 229 -20.17 -6.17 19.19
CA THR A 229 -19.01 -6.78 19.87
C THR A 229 -17.78 -6.84 18.97
N ILE A 230 -16.60 -6.61 19.54
CA ILE A 230 -15.29 -6.79 18.88
C ILE A 230 -14.74 -8.19 19.17
N ASP A 231 -14.33 -8.91 18.13
CA ASP A 231 -13.59 -10.15 18.25
C ASP A 231 -12.09 -9.86 18.46
N ARG A 232 -11.57 -10.22 19.64
CA ARG A 232 -10.16 -10.13 19.97
C ARG A 232 -9.54 -11.53 20.00
N TYR A 233 -8.56 -11.76 19.14
CA TYR A 233 -7.81 -13.00 19.09
C TYR A 233 -6.66 -12.99 20.11
N GLY A 234 -6.51 -14.07 20.87
CA GLY A 234 -5.54 -14.16 21.95
C GLY A 234 -5.86 -13.22 23.13
N ASP A 235 -4.85 -12.89 23.91
CA ASP A 235 -4.94 -11.99 25.07
C ASP A 235 -4.82 -10.49 24.70
N GLY A 236 -4.58 -10.18 23.41
CA GLY A 236 -4.39 -8.82 22.93
C GLY A 236 -2.98 -8.26 23.14
N SER A 237 -2.01 -9.08 23.54
CA SER A 237 -0.60 -8.68 23.72
C SER A 237 0.19 -8.63 22.41
N THR A 238 -0.31 -9.24 21.34
CA THR A 238 0.34 -9.17 20.02
C THR A 238 0.50 -7.72 19.56
N ALA A 239 1.69 -7.37 19.08
CA ALA A 239 2.03 -5.99 18.71
C ALA A 239 2.36 -5.85 17.23
N ARG A 240 1.95 -4.75 16.62
CA ARG A 240 2.26 -4.42 15.22
C ARG A 240 2.84 -3.02 15.13
N ASP A 241 3.71 -2.86 14.14
CA ASP A 241 4.14 -1.56 13.66
C ASP A 241 3.08 -1.05 12.69
N TYR A 242 2.33 -0.03 13.13
CA TYR A 242 1.27 0.61 12.34
C TYR A 242 1.80 1.88 11.71
N THR A 243 1.64 2.00 10.40
CA THR A 243 2.14 3.13 9.62
C THR A 243 0.99 3.81 8.86
N TYR A 244 0.86 5.12 9.03
CA TYR A 244 -0.20 5.86 8.35
C TYR A 244 0.04 5.93 6.83
N VAL A 245 -1.03 5.86 6.06
CA VAL A 245 -0.95 5.73 4.60
C VAL A 245 -0.19 6.86 3.91
N ASP A 246 -0.33 8.11 4.39
CA ASP A 246 0.40 9.25 3.81
C ASP A 246 1.92 9.14 4.04
N ASP A 247 2.34 8.56 5.18
CA ASP A 247 3.76 8.29 5.44
C ASP A 247 4.30 7.25 4.45
N ILE A 248 3.51 6.21 4.17
CA ILE A 248 3.86 5.19 3.17
C ILE A 248 3.96 5.80 1.77
N VAL A 249 3.00 6.63 1.36
CA VAL A 249 3.04 7.30 0.05
C VAL A 249 4.29 8.16 -0.09
N ARG A 250 4.67 8.92 0.95
CA ARG A 250 5.93 9.68 0.95
C ARG A 250 7.15 8.77 0.77
N GLY A 251 7.17 7.63 1.45
CA GLY A 251 8.24 6.63 1.30
C GLY A 251 8.31 6.03 -0.11
N ILE A 252 7.15 5.74 -0.73
CA ILE A 252 7.09 5.24 -2.11
C ILE A 252 7.66 6.26 -3.10
N LEU A 253 7.26 7.53 -2.99
CA LEU A 253 7.73 8.61 -3.86
C LEU A 253 9.24 8.85 -3.68
N ALA A 254 9.73 8.89 -2.45
CA ALA A 254 11.16 9.04 -2.16
C ALA A 254 12.00 7.86 -2.70
N ALA A 255 11.46 6.63 -2.66
CA ALA A 255 12.12 5.47 -3.23
C ALA A 255 12.15 5.53 -4.77
N ALA A 256 11.10 6.04 -5.42
CA ALA A 256 11.10 6.28 -6.86
C ALA A 256 12.18 7.30 -7.28
N ASP A 257 12.32 8.39 -6.53
CA ASP A 257 13.38 9.37 -6.77
C ASP A 257 14.78 8.78 -6.52
N TYR A 258 14.90 7.86 -5.55
CA TYR A 258 16.18 7.20 -5.25
C TYR A 258 16.67 6.26 -6.35
N THR A 259 15.79 5.85 -7.29
CA THR A 259 16.20 5.08 -8.48
C THR A 259 17.27 5.79 -9.33
N GLU A 260 17.41 7.10 -9.23
CA GLU A 260 18.49 7.84 -9.89
C GLU A 260 19.87 7.62 -9.24
N LYS A 261 19.92 7.06 -8.03
CA LYS A 261 21.13 6.85 -7.23
C LYS A 261 21.53 5.39 -7.08
N SER A 262 20.59 4.44 -7.23
CA SER A 262 20.84 3.01 -7.11
C SER A 262 20.00 2.21 -8.11
N SER A 263 20.56 1.11 -8.59
CA SER A 263 19.86 0.20 -9.51
C SER A 263 18.93 -0.78 -8.78
N PHE A 264 19.24 -1.13 -7.53
CA PHE A 264 18.44 -2.05 -6.73
C PHE A 264 18.60 -1.77 -5.25
N GLU A 265 17.48 -1.64 -4.55
CA GLU A 265 17.46 -1.55 -3.10
C GLU A 265 16.19 -2.16 -2.52
N ILE A 266 16.30 -2.61 -1.26
CA ILE A 266 15.16 -3.00 -0.43
C ILE A 266 15.08 -2.02 0.73
N PHE A 267 13.87 -1.52 1.03
CA PHE A 267 13.61 -0.62 2.15
C PHE A 267 12.46 -1.10 3.01
N ASN A 268 12.62 -1.03 4.32
CA ASN A 268 11.50 -1.10 5.24
C ASN A 268 10.77 0.25 5.28
N LEU A 269 9.46 0.23 5.13
CA LEU A 269 8.60 1.38 5.38
C LEU A 269 7.63 1.02 6.52
N GLY A 270 7.94 1.54 7.69
CA GLY A 270 7.24 1.31 8.96
C GLY A 270 7.07 2.60 9.75
N GLY A 271 6.30 2.53 10.84
CA GLY A 271 6.07 3.65 11.77
C GLY A 271 7.16 3.80 12.84
N ALA A 272 8.16 2.91 12.86
CA ALA A 272 9.24 2.86 13.85
C ALA A 272 8.73 2.80 15.31
N ALA A 273 7.54 2.25 15.52
CA ALA A 273 6.92 2.05 16.83
C ALA A 273 5.97 0.85 16.80
N THR A 274 5.76 0.22 17.94
CA THR A 274 4.83 -0.89 18.06
C THR A 274 3.64 -0.54 18.94
N THR A 275 2.46 -1.04 18.56
CA THR A 275 1.22 -0.90 19.32
C THR A 275 0.61 -2.27 19.52
N THR A 276 0.25 -2.61 20.76
CA THR A 276 -0.44 -3.86 21.06
C THR A 276 -1.89 -3.82 20.58
N LEU A 277 -2.50 -4.99 20.41
CA LEU A 277 -3.91 -5.08 20.02
C LEU A 277 -4.82 -4.44 21.07
N ASN A 278 -4.51 -4.58 22.38
CA ASN A 278 -5.27 -3.94 23.45
C ASN A 278 -5.16 -2.41 23.39
N GLU A 279 -3.95 -1.86 23.19
CA GLU A 279 -3.76 -0.41 23.01
C GLU A 279 -4.51 0.10 21.78
N LEU A 280 -4.48 -0.66 20.67
CA LEU A 280 -5.19 -0.32 19.45
C LEU A 280 -6.70 -0.22 19.69
N ILE A 281 -7.30 -1.23 20.34
CA ILE A 281 -8.72 -1.23 20.69
C ILE A 281 -9.06 0.01 21.53
N GLY A 282 -8.30 0.29 22.58
CA GLY A 282 -8.53 1.47 23.42
C GLY A 282 -8.39 2.81 22.67
N MET A 283 -7.51 2.89 21.65
CA MET A 283 -7.43 4.07 20.80
C MET A 283 -8.66 4.23 19.89
N VAL A 284 -9.18 3.13 19.35
CA VAL A 284 -10.40 3.14 18.52
C VAL A 284 -11.61 3.50 19.36
N GLU A 285 -11.75 2.91 20.58
CA GLU A 285 -12.80 3.28 21.55
C GLU A 285 -12.82 4.78 21.82
N LYS A 286 -11.64 5.35 22.10
CA LYS A 286 -11.51 6.78 22.40
C LYS A 286 -11.91 7.64 21.20
N ALA A 287 -11.52 7.24 19.98
CA ALA A 287 -11.83 7.99 18.77
C ALA A 287 -13.32 7.88 18.39
N VAL A 288 -13.94 6.71 18.62
CA VAL A 288 -15.38 6.48 18.39
C VAL A 288 -16.23 7.09 19.52
N GLY A 289 -15.70 7.19 20.74
CA GLY A 289 -16.43 7.71 21.92
C GLY A 289 -17.28 6.66 22.63
N HIS A 290 -17.08 5.39 22.36
CA HIS A 290 -17.79 4.26 23.00
C HIS A 290 -16.81 3.16 23.37
N SER A 291 -17.08 2.46 24.49
CA SER A 291 -16.34 1.27 24.90
C SER A 291 -16.77 0.04 24.09
N ALA A 292 -15.83 -0.85 23.83
CA ALA A 292 -16.09 -2.11 23.15
C ALA A 292 -16.58 -3.17 24.12
N GLU A 293 -17.60 -3.93 23.72
CA GLU A 293 -17.81 -5.26 24.24
C GLU A 293 -16.85 -6.21 23.52
N ILE A 294 -15.98 -6.90 24.27
CA ILE A 294 -14.92 -7.73 23.69
C ILE A 294 -15.27 -9.22 23.85
N ARG A 295 -15.33 -9.93 22.72
CA ARG A 295 -15.38 -11.39 22.71
C ARG A 295 -13.97 -11.92 22.46
N GLN A 296 -13.40 -12.62 23.44
CA GLN A 296 -12.08 -13.24 23.30
C GLN A 296 -12.19 -14.55 22.51
N LEU A 297 -11.31 -14.69 21.53
CA LEU A 297 -11.18 -15.89 20.69
C LEU A 297 -9.75 -16.46 20.81
N PRO A 298 -9.54 -17.76 20.49
CA PRO A 298 -8.20 -18.37 20.47
C PRO A 298 -7.26 -17.66 19.49
N ASP A 299 -5.96 -17.83 19.71
CA ASP A 299 -4.92 -17.35 18.79
C ASP A 299 -5.13 -17.89 17.37
N GLN A 300 -4.73 -17.10 16.39
CA GLN A 300 -4.91 -17.46 14.98
C GLN A 300 -3.59 -18.03 14.39
N PRO A 301 -3.68 -19.13 13.63
CA PRO A 301 -2.51 -19.67 12.90
C PRO A 301 -1.90 -18.63 11.97
N GLY A 302 -0.56 -18.58 11.95
CA GLY A 302 0.20 -17.69 11.08
C GLY A 302 0.38 -16.27 11.63
N ASP A 303 -0.15 -15.94 12.80
CA ASP A 303 0.15 -14.67 13.47
C ASP A 303 1.53 -14.74 14.17
N VAL A 304 2.28 -13.64 14.02
CA VAL A 304 3.56 -13.44 14.73
C VAL A 304 3.33 -12.58 15.98
N PRO A 305 4.08 -12.80 17.07
CA PRO A 305 3.89 -12.02 18.30
C PRO A 305 4.09 -10.52 18.11
N ARG A 306 5.09 -10.13 17.30
CA ARG A 306 5.43 -8.74 17.07
C ARG A 306 5.95 -8.51 15.67
N THR A 307 5.63 -7.35 15.08
CA THR A 307 6.34 -6.77 13.93
C THR A 307 6.84 -5.39 14.31
N TYR A 308 8.10 -5.10 13.99
CA TYR A 308 8.73 -3.81 14.28
C TYR A 308 9.80 -3.53 13.22
N ALA A 309 9.69 -2.38 12.54
CA ALA A 309 10.61 -1.97 11.48
C ALA A 309 11.86 -1.31 12.04
N ASP A 310 13.03 -1.72 11.55
CA ASP A 310 14.19 -0.86 11.50
C ASP A 310 14.08 -0.01 10.23
N VAL A 311 13.86 1.29 10.38
CA VAL A 311 13.73 2.24 9.26
C VAL A 311 15.00 3.07 9.03
N THR A 312 16.09 2.79 9.75
CA THR A 312 17.35 3.55 9.69
C THR A 312 17.89 3.69 8.27
N LYS A 313 17.76 2.65 7.45
CA LYS A 313 18.17 2.70 6.05
C LYS A 313 17.31 3.67 5.24
N ALA A 314 15.99 3.59 5.39
CA ALA A 314 15.05 4.49 4.71
C ALA A 314 15.22 5.94 5.17
N GLU A 315 15.45 6.18 6.46
CA GLU A 315 15.76 7.53 6.99
C GLU A 315 17.01 8.10 6.32
N ARG A 316 18.10 7.34 6.33
CA ARG A 316 19.39 7.81 5.80
C ARG A 316 19.38 8.04 4.30
N LEU A 317 18.76 7.16 3.51
CA LEU A 317 18.88 7.16 2.05
C LEU A 317 17.71 7.87 1.37
N LEU A 318 16.51 7.78 1.93
CA LEU A 318 15.29 8.36 1.37
C LEU A 318 14.84 9.64 2.11
N GLY A 319 15.41 9.94 3.28
CA GLY A 319 14.87 10.98 4.17
C GLY A 319 13.48 10.60 4.70
N TYR A 320 13.20 9.31 4.82
CA TYR A 320 11.91 8.80 5.28
C TYR A 320 11.75 8.99 6.78
N HIS A 321 10.81 9.83 7.19
CA HIS A 321 10.45 10.03 8.59
C HIS A 321 8.93 9.92 8.72
N PRO A 322 8.40 8.84 9.31
CA PRO A 322 6.97 8.72 9.57
C PRO A 322 6.53 9.81 10.56
N GLN A 323 5.56 10.63 10.17
CA GLN A 323 5.18 11.85 10.90
C GLN A 323 3.87 11.71 11.66
N THR A 324 3.02 10.74 11.26
CA THR A 324 1.67 10.62 11.79
C THR A 324 1.64 9.71 13.01
N ALA A 325 1.40 10.28 14.18
CA ALA A 325 1.19 9.50 15.40
C ALA A 325 -0.03 8.58 15.25
N ILE A 326 0.03 7.34 15.76
CA ILE A 326 -1.05 6.36 15.57
C ILE A 326 -2.41 6.86 16.10
N ARG A 327 -2.43 7.57 17.21
CA ARG A 327 -3.69 8.15 17.77
C ARG A 327 -4.32 9.15 16.81
N GLU A 328 -3.52 10.01 16.21
CA GLU A 328 -3.96 10.99 15.22
C GLU A 328 -4.51 10.29 13.96
N GLY A 329 -3.76 9.32 13.44
CA GLY A 329 -4.17 8.57 12.25
C GLY A 329 -5.45 7.76 12.47
N ILE A 330 -5.66 7.18 13.67
CA ILE A 330 -6.92 6.51 14.03
C ILE A 330 -8.08 7.51 14.05
N THR A 331 -7.88 8.69 14.62
CA THR A 331 -8.93 9.74 14.62
C THR A 331 -9.30 10.12 13.18
N LYS A 332 -8.32 10.39 12.32
CA LYS A 332 -8.55 10.68 10.89
C LYS A 332 -9.31 9.55 10.18
N TYR A 333 -8.98 8.30 10.51
CA TYR A 333 -9.67 7.14 9.95
C TYR A 333 -11.14 7.06 10.39
N VAL A 334 -11.40 7.25 11.69
CA VAL A 334 -12.77 7.21 12.25
C VAL A 334 -13.63 8.33 11.66
N ASP A 335 -13.08 9.53 11.54
CA ASP A 335 -13.78 10.68 10.94
C ASP A 335 -14.11 10.43 9.46
N TRP A 336 -13.16 9.88 8.70
CA TRP A 336 -13.40 9.47 7.33
C TRP A 336 -14.50 8.42 7.22
N GLN A 337 -14.47 7.39 8.08
CA GLN A 337 -15.46 6.31 8.03
C GLN A 337 -16.87 6.82 8.37
N ARG A 338 -17.00 7.75 9.33
CA ARG A 338 -18.28 8.40 9.64
C ARG A 338 -18.82 9.19 8.44
N SER A 339 -17.97 9.97 7.78
CA SER A 339 -18.37 10.76 6.62
C SER A 339 -18.78 9.89 5.42
N SER A 340 -18.13 8.73 5.26
CA SER A 340 -18.43 7.79 4.17
C SER A 340 -19.70 6.95 4.37
N GLN A 341 -20.25 6.89 5.59
CA GLN A 341 -21.52 6.20 5.89
C GLN A 341 -22.75 7.11 5.74
N VAL A 342 -22.55 8.41 5.54
CA VAL A 342 -23.61 9.42 5.44
C VAL A 342 -24.06 9.66 3.96
N VAL A 343 -23.44 8.95 3.00
CA VAL A 343 -23.76 9.07 1.57
C VAL A 343 -24.57 7.87 1.07
#